data_288ca78248b74b25c64dcb82b41b04fa
#
_entry.id   288ca78248b74b25c64dcb82b41b04fa
#
_cell.length_a   1.000
_cell.length_b   1.000
_cell.length_c   1.000
_cell.angle_alpha   90.00
_cell.angle_beta   90.00
_cell.angle_gamma   90.00
#
_symmetry.space_group_name_H-M   'P 1'
#
loop_
_entity.id
_entity.type
_entity.pdbx_description
1 polymer ?
#
loop_
_entity_poly.entity_id
_entity_poly.type
_entity_poly.pdbx_seq_one_letter_code
_entity_poly.pdbx_strand_id
1 'polypeptide(L)'
;MIRDFHAHIYFDADEVEQARALGDAAHERFGVPVGHYHLRPVGPHPRGSVQLTVPAEQFGEVAQWLAFNRGTLIVFAHANTGDDLADHTDHVIWFGPSEPLDLSIFD
;
A
#
# COMPACT_ATOMS: atom_id res chain seq x y z
N MET A 1 17.88 -4.90 6.90
CA MET A 1 17.34 -6.01 6.10
C MET A 1 15.83 -5.84 5.91
N ILE A 2 15.34 -6.11 4.73
CA ILE A 2 13.92 -5.99 4.43
C ILE A 2 13.20 -7.25 4.91
N ARG A 3 12.21 -7.08 5.80
CA ARG A 3 11.38 -8.18 6.30
C ARG A 3 10.27 -8.53 5.32
N ASP A 4 9.56 -7.52 4.86
CA ASP A 4 8.50 -7.61 3.85
C ASP A 4 8.22 -6.21 3.31
N PHE A 5 7.18 -6.08 2.50
CA PHE A 5 6.68 -4.79 2.02
C PHE A 5 5.22 -4.64 2.41
N HIS A 6 4.81 -3.40 2.67
CA HIS A 6 3.40 -3.05 2.71
C HIS A 6 3.06 -2.25 1.46
N ALA A 7 1.97 -2.61 0.82
CA ALA A 7 1.43 -1.83 -0.29
C ALA A 7 0.04 -1.34 0.14
N HIS A 8 -0.11 -0.03 0.25
CA HIS A 8 -1.35 0.60 0.70
C HIS A 8 -2.09 1.14 -0.50
N ILE A 9 -3.28 0.59 -0.78
CA ILE A 9 -4.14 1.09 -1.84
C ILE A 9 -4.93 2.25 -1.25
N TYR A 10 -4.78 3.45 -1.83
CA TYR A 10 -5.51 4.64 -1.39
C TYR A 10 -6.78 4.81 -2.21
N PHE A 11 -7.84 5.25 -1.55
CA PHE A 11 -9.13 5.43 -2.21
C PHE A 11 -9.96 6.50 -1.50
N ASP A 12 -10.79 7.18 -2.29
CA ASP A 12 -11.83 8.05 -1.78
C ASP A 12 -13.14 7.25 -1.67
N ALA A 13 -14.18 7.86 -1.09
CA ALA A 13 -15.43 7.16 -0.82
C ALA A 13 -16.07 6.58 -2.09
N ASP A 14 -15.92 7.24 -3.23
CA ASP A 14 -16.47 6.77 -4.51
C ASP A 14 -15.59 5.75 -5.21
N GLU A 15 -14.43 5.42 -4.64
CA GLU A 15 -13.48 4.45 -5.20
C GLU A 15 -13.41 3.14 -4.39
N VAL A 16 -14.22 3.00 -3.34
CA VAL A 16 -14.15 1.85 -2.43
C VAL A 16 -14.29 0.51 -3.17
N GLU A 17 -15.26 0.42 -4.07
CA GLU A 17 -15.50 -0.82 -4.80
C GLU A 17 -14.33 -1.15 -5.75
N GLN A 18 -13.74 -0.12 -6.37
CA GLN A 18 -12.56 -0.30 -7.22
C GLN A 18 -11.37 -0.79 -6.37
N ALA A 19 -11.19 -0.22 -5.18
CA ALA A 19 -10.11 -0.63 -4.28
C ALA A 19 -10.32 -2.07 -3.78
N ARG A 20 -11.55 -2.46 -3.46
CA ARG A 20 -11.87 -3.84 -3.06
C ARG A 20 -11.57 -4.82 -4.18
N ALA A 21 -11.96 -4.47 -5.41
CA ALA A 21 -11.67 -5.34 -6.56
C ALA A 21 -10.18 -5.55 -6.73
N LEU A 22 -9.38 -4.50 -6.57
CA LEU A 22 -7.92 -4.60 -6.70
C LEU A 22 -7.31 -5.44 -5.56
N GLY A 23 -7.71 -5.17 -4.31
CA GLY A 23 -7.21 -5.91 -3.16
C GLY A 23 -7.58 -7.38 -3.20
N ASP A 24 -8.82 -7.69 -3.55
CA ASP A 24 -9.30 -9.07 -3.65
C ASP A 24 -8.60 -9.82 -4.78
N ALA A 25 -8.38 -9.15 -5.91
CA ALA A 25 -7.65 -9.75 -7.03
C ALA A 25 -6.19 -10.03 -6.68
N ALA A 26 -5.55 -9.14 -5.93
CA ALA A 26 -4.18 -9.36 -5.45
C ALA A 26 -4.12 -10.58 -4.53
N HIS A 27 -5.07 -10.69 -3.60
CA HIS A 27 -5.15 -11.83 -2.71
C HIS A 27 -5.36 -13.15 -3.47
N GLU A 28 -6.29 -13.15 -4.42
CA GLU A 28 -6.59 -14.36 -5.20
C GLU A 28 -5.39 -14.78 -6.05
N ARG A 29 -4.70 -13.83 -6.65
CA ARG A 29 -3.60 -14.13 -7.57
C ARG A 29 -2.32 -14.52 -6.84
N PHE A 30 -1.99 -13.85 -5.74
CA PHE A 30 -0.69 -13.99 -5.07
C PHE A 30 -0.77 -14.60 -3.68
N GLY A 31 -1.96 -14.71 -3.10
CA GLY A 31 -2.12 -15.20 -1.73
C GLY A 31 -1.71 -14.18 -0.67
N VAL A 32 -1.43 -12.93 -1.04
CA VAL A 32 -1.00 -11.92 -0.07
C VAL A 32 -2.15 -11.52 0.85
N PRO A 33 -1.89 -11.38 2.17
CA PRO A 33 -2.92 -10.93 3.10
C PRO A 33 -3.40 -9.52 2.76
N VAL A 34 -4.72 -9.31 2.91
CA VAL A 34 -5.38 -8.03 2.71
C VAL A 34 -5.93 -7.57 4.05
N GLY A 35 -5.58 -6.36 4.47
CA GLY A 35 -6.03 -5.81 5.73
C GLY A 35 -7.46 -5.29 5.69
N HIS A 36 -7.80 -4.54 6.73
CA HIS A 36 -9.09 -3.89 6.83
C HIS A 36 -9.15 -2.67 5.88
N TYR A 37 -10.31 -2.48 5.25
CA TYR A 37 -10.55 -1.30 4.40
C TYR A 37 -10.95 -0.13 5.28
N HIS A 38 -10.00 0.76 5.55
CA HIS A 38 -10.22 1.96 6.37
C HIS A 38 -10.81 3.06 5.50
N LEU A 39 -12.00 3.53 5.84
CA LEU A 39 -12.68 4.58 5.07
C LEU A 39 -12.22 5.98 5.44
N ARG A 40 -11.42 6.11 6.51
CA ARG A 40 -10.88 7.38 7.01
C ARG A 40 -9.36 7.28 7.13
N PRO A 41 -8.66 8.42 7.17
CA PRO A 41 -7.21 8.40 7.41
C PRO A 41 -6.85 7.65 8.68
N VAL A 42 -5.87 6.74 8.59
CA VAL A 42 -5.29 6.02 9.71
C VAL A 42 -3.78 6.04 9.58
N GLY A 43 -3.08 6.02 10.71
CA GLY A 43 -1.61 6.06 10.69
C GLY A 43 -1.10 7.27 9.91
N PRO A 44 -0.09 7.09 9.04
CA PRO A 44 0.46 8.19 8.24
C PRO A 44 -0.36 8.50 6.98
N HIS A 45 -1.41 7.74 6.70
CA HIS A 45 -2.09 7.79 5.41
C HIS A 45 -3.05 8.99 5.34
N PRO A 46 -3.05 9.74 4.21
CA PRO A 46 -3.82 10.97 4.11
C PRO A 46 -5.31 10.76 3.84
N ARG A 47 -5.73 9.54 3.52
CA ARG A 47 -7.14 9.23 3.19
C ARG A 47 -7.42 7.76 3.39
N GLY A 48 -8.54 7.25 2.92
CA GLY A 48 -8.89 5.84 3.02
C GLY A 48 -7.81 4.93 2.43
N SER A 49 -7.62 3.76 3.02
CA SER A 49 -6.55 2.85 2.60
C SER A 49 -6.83 1.41 3.02
N VAL A 50 -6.22 0.50 2.29
CA VAL A 50 -6.15 -0.91 2.66
C VAL A 50 -4.72 -1.39 2.44
N GLN A 51 -4.20 -2.20 3.37
CA GLN A 51 -2.84 -2.71 3.30
C GLN A 51 -2.78 -4.10 2.73
N LEU A 52 -1.89 -4.28 1.75
CA LEU A 52 -1.43 -5.61 1.33
C LEU A 52 -0.08 -5.86 2.01
N THR A 53 0.10 -7.05 2.57
CA THR A 53 1.38 -7.45 3.15
C THR A 53 2.06 -8.41 2.19
N VAL A 54 3.22 -8.02 1.66
CA VAL A 54 3.86 -8.72 0.55
C VAL A 54 5.24 -9.21 0.97
N PRO A 55 5.50 -10.53 0.92
CA PRO A 55 6.84 -11.05 1.16
C PRO A 55 7.87 -10.41 0.24
N ALA A 56 9.07 -10.20 0.75
CA ALA A 56 10.13 -9.52 -0.02
C ALA A 56 10.40 -10.23 -1.35
N GLU A 57 10.46 -11.56 -1.34
CA GLU A 57 10.74 -12.35 -2.54
C GLU A 57 9.60 -12.30 -3.58
N GLN A 58 8.40 -11.89 -3.18
CA GLN A 58 7.23 -11.82 -4.06
C GLN A 58 6.95 -10.40 -4.55
N PHE A 59 7.61 -9.42 -3.97
CA PHE A 59 7.28 -8.02 -4.23
C PHE A 59 7.47 -7.61 -5.69
N GLY A 60 8.48 -8.14 -6.36
CA GLY A 60 8.71 -7.80 -7.77
C GLY A 60 7.51 -8.13 -8.66
N GLU A 61 6.92 -9.31 -8.49
CA GLU A 61 5.73 -9.71 -9.26
C GLU A 61 4.51 -8.87 -8.88
N VAL A 62 4.30 -8.68 -7.57
CA VAL A 62 3.14 -7.94 -7.08
C VAL A 62 3.23 -6.48 -7.53
N ALA A 63 4.43 -5.87 -7.47
CA ALA A 63 4.62 -4.49 -7.89
C ALA A 63 4.30 -4.28 -9.37
N GLN A 64 4.76 -5.17 -10.24
CA GLN A 64 4.46 -5.10 -11.66
C GLN A 64 2.96 -5.21 -11.92
N TRP A 65 2.31 -6.14 -11.23
CA TRP A 65 0.89 -6.35 -11.37
C TRP A 65 0.09 -5.14 -10.87
N LEU A 66 0.47 -4.56 -9.72
CA LEU A 66 -0.17 -3.36 -9.19
C LEU A 66 -0.01 -2.18 -10.15
N ALA A 67 1.19 -1.97 -10.66
CA ALA A 67 1.44 -0.88 -11.60
C ALA A 67 0.53 -0.96 -12.82
N PHE A 68 0.28 -2.17 -13.31
CA PHE A 68 -0.54 -2.39 -14.50
C PHE A 68 -2.04 -2.35 -14.21
N ASN A 69 -2.46 -2.80 -13.03
CA ASN A 69 -3.88 -3.03 -12.73
C ASN A 69 -4.52 -2.00 -11.80
N ARG A 70 -3.78 -1.07 -11.24
CA ARG A 70 -4.32 -0.09 -10.28
C ARG A 70 -5.36 0.87 -10.86
N GLY A 71 -5.45 1.01 -12.17
CA GLY A 71 -6.34 1.98 -12.79
C GLY A 71 -6.01 3.39 -12.35
N THR A 72 -6.98 4.11 -11.78
CA THR A 72 -6.79 5.48 -11.27
C THR A 72 -6.42 5.52 -9.79
N LEU A 73 -6.36 4.37 -9.12
CA LEU A 73 -6.01 4.31 -7.69
C LEU A 73 -4.53 4.60 -7.50
N ILE A 74 -4.20 5.28 -6.41
CA ILE A 74 -2.82 5.47 -5.98
C ILE A 74 -2.46 4.34 -5.03
N VAL A 75 -1.26 3.77 -5.20
CA VAL A 75 -0.74 2.77 -4.29
C VAL A 75 0.57 3.30 -3.71
N PHE A 76 0.66 3.33 -2.38
CA PHE A 76 1.85 3.70 -1.66
C PHE A 76 2.47 2.44 -1.05
N ALA A 77 3.68 2.10 -1.47
CA ALA A 77 4.38 0.95 -0.93
C ALA A 77 5.65 1.37 -0.21
N HIS A 78 6.06 0.56 0.76
CA HIS A 78 7.32 0.78 1.46
C HIS A 78 7.88 -0.54 1.96
N ALA A 79 9.20 -0.59 2.11
CA ALA A 79 9.87 -1.71 2.75
C ALA A 79 9.65 -1.64 4.26
N ASN A 80 9.67 -2.78 4.93
CA ASN A 80 9.66 -2.88 6.38
C ASN A 80 11.01 -3.39 6.85
N THR A 81 11.77 -2.52 7.52
CA THR A 81 13.12 -2.84 8.03
C THR A 81 13.21 -2.77 9.54
N GLY A 82 12.14 -2.30 10.20
CA GLY A 82 12.12 -2.06 11.64
C GLY A 82 12.34 -0.59 12.02
N ASP A 83 12.69 0.26 11.05
CA ASP A 83 12.82 1.70 11.24
C ASP A 83 11.63 2.39 10.56
N ASP A 84 10.57 2.64 11.31
CA ASP A 84 9.32 3.13 10.75
C ASP A 84 9.48 4.46 10.01
N LEU A 85 10.25 5.39 10.55
CA LEU A 85 10.43 6.68 9.89
C LEU A 85 11.18 6.53 8.56
N ALA A 86 12.29 5.79 8.56
CA ALA A 86 13.04 5.55 7.33
C ALA A 86 12.20 4.80 6.30
N ASP A 87 11.41 3.83 6.74
CA ASP A 87 10.57 3.03 5.84
C ASP A 87 9.48 3.87 5.16
N HIS A 88 9.04 4.95 5.82
CA HIS A 88 8.01 5.85 5.27
C HIS A 88 8.59 7.11 4.61
N THR A 89 9.90 7.24 4.52
CA THR A 89 10.57 8.38 3.86
C THR A 89 11.54 7.93 2.78
N ASP A 90 12.53 7.12 3.16
CA ASP A 90 13.61 6.71 2.26
C ASP A 90 13.25 5.47 1.45
N HIS A 91 12.47 4.55 2.03
CA HIS A 91 12.20 3.24 1.46
C HIS A 91 10.81 3.15 0.83
N VAL A 92 10.38 4.19 0.14
CA VAL A 92 9.03 4.29 -0.41
C VAL A 92 9.00 4.10 -1.92
N ILE A 93 7.87 3.59 -2.39
CA ILE A 93 7.57 3.43 -3.82
C ILE A 93 6.14 3.90 -4.03
N TRP A 94 5.96 4.87 -4.92
CA TRP A 94 4.63 5.36 -5.27
C TRP A 94 4.20 4.83 -6.64
N PHE A 95 2.99 4.29 -6.68
CA PHE A 95 2.35 3.89 -7.93
C PHE A 95 1.33 4.98 -8.26
N GLY A 96 1.68 5.84 -9.21
CA GLY A 96 0.96 7.07 -9.50
C GLY A 96 1.56 8.26 -8.75
N PRO A 97 0.83 9.38 -8.66
CA PRO A 97 1.35 10.56 -7.96
C PRO A 97 1.57 10.30 -6.47
N SER A 98 2.61 10.92 -5.91
CA SER A 98 2.84 10.86 -4.48
C SER A 98 1.89 11.79 -3.73
N GLU A 99 1.64 11.48 -2.47
CA GLU A 99 0.82 12.29 -1.57
C GLU A 99 1.55 12.52 -0.25
N PRO A 100 1.28 13.64 0.44
CA PRO A 100 1.95 13.89 1.72
C PRO A 100 1.46 12.93 2.80
N LEU A 101 2.40 12.35 3.52
CA LEU A 101 2.12 11.47 4.67
C LEU A 101 2.17 12.27 5.97
N ASP A 102 1.39 11.84 6.96
CA ASP A 102 1.51 12.37 8.31
C ASP A 102 2.59 11.57 9.04
N LEU A 103 3.80 12.10 9.07
CA LEU A 103 4.95 11.43 9.68
C LEU A 103 5.06 11.68 11.20
N SER A 104 4.17 12.49 11.77
CA SER A 104 4.23 12.83 13.19
C SER A 104 4.05 11.60 14.09
N ILE A 105 3.37 10.56 13.61
CA ILE A 105 3.15 9.34 14.38
C ILE A 105 4.45 8.55 14.64
N PHE A 106 5.52 8.88 13.91
CA PHE A 106 6.82 8.20 14.06
C PHE A 106 7.82 9.00 14.90
N ASP A 107 7.40 10.10 15.48
CA ASP A 107 8.25 10.92 16.35
C ASP A 107 8.45 10.27 17.73
#